data_a89812be471e7eda0f79a909ecd8548b
#
_entry.id   a89812be471e7eda0f79a909ecd8548b
#
_cell.length_a   1.000
_cell.length_b   1.000
_cell.length_c   1.000
_cell.angle_alpha   90.00
_cell.angle_beta   90.00
_cell.angle_gamma   90.00
#
_symmetry.space_group_name_H-M   'P 1'
#
loop_
_entity.id
_entity.type
_entity.pdbx_description
1 polymer ?
#
loop_
_entity_poly.entity_id
_entity_poly.type
_entity_poly.pdbx_seq_one_letter_code
_entity_poly.pdbx_strand_id
1 'polypeptide(L)'
;MKLRVLWLLLTFLGCQLAAQGVSKPQKFSPPTRSFRFTYKFTVKDIPSTAKRVRVWIPLPQTDQHQTVHLLAVKAPVETRITQEPGYGNRMMYAEIQNSTAGQAEFSVEYKITRREYSRGDYAHLKQTDQKPSVVPVSMNRLIAPDSLIPTDGKIKQLAFEVTGSQSGAVAKAKAAYDYLFTNMRYDKTGTGWGRGDAVWACDAKRGNCTDFHSPFIGMLRADGIPARFDIGFPLPE
;
A
#
# COMPACT_ATOMS: atom_id res chain seq x y z
N MET A 1 -15.73 87.62 -44.83
CA MET A 1 -14.94 86.93 -43.86
C MET A 1 -15.83 85.96 -43.10
N LYS A 2 -15.81 84.66 -43.47
CA LYS A 2 -16.63 83.61 -42.85
C LYS A 2 -15.69 82.51 -42.27
N LEU A 3 -15.64 82.47 -40.93
CA LEU A 3 -14.86 81.51 -40.19
C LEU A 3 -15.59 80.17 -40.15
N ARG A 4 -15.02 79.15 -40.72
CA ARG A 4 -15.56 77.77 -40.64
C ARG A 4 -14.91 77.06 -39.48
N VAL A 5 -15.73 76.75 -38.46
CA VAL A 5 -15.34 75.92 -37.34
C VAL A 5 -15.46 74.48 -37.74
N LEU A 6 -14.32 73.72 -37.72
CA LEU A 6 -14.25 72.30 -38.02
C LEU A 6 -14.39 71.48 -36.70
N TRP A 7 -15.50 70.78 -36.57
CA TRP A 7 -15.71 69.86 -35.45
C TRP A 7 -15.00 68.55 -35.72
N LEU A 8 -13.99 68.25 -34.90
CA LEU A 8 -13.31 66.91 -34.83
C LEU A 8 -14.10 66.06 -33.86
N LEU A 9 -14.81 65.04 -34.39
CA LEU A 9 -15.40 63.94 -33.62
C LEU A 9 -14.30 62.93 -33.26
N LEU A 10 -13.86 62.96 -32.01
CA LEU A 10 -13.05 61.87 -31.40
C LEU A 10 -13.95 60.71 -31.03
N THR A 11 -13.92 59.64 -31.83
CA THR A 11 -14.53 58.36 -31.47
C THR A 11 -13.62 57.65 -30.47
N PHE A 12 -14.04 57.59 -29.20
CA PHE A 12 -13.44 56.75 -28.18
C PHE A 12 -13.78 55.28 -28.47
N LEU A 13 -12.82 54.55 -29.02
CA LEU A 13 -12.93 53.11 -29.15
C LEU A 13 -12.59 52.49 -27.78
N GLY A 14 -13.61 52.19 -27.00
CA GLY A 14 -13.49 51.51 -25.70
C GLY A 14 -13.02 50.10 -25.89
N CYS A 15 -11.75 49.82 -25.63
CA CYS A 15 -11.19 48.48 -25.53
C CYS A 15 -11.77 47.83 -24.27
N GLN A 16 -12.83 47.03 -24.42
CA GLN A 16 -13.30 46.13 -23.35
C GLN A 16 -12.27 44.99 -23.18
N LEU A 17 -11.37 45.15 -22.23
CA LEU A 17 -10.62 44.00 -21.70
C LEU A 17 -11.63 43.05 -21.04
N ALA A 18 -12.01 42.02 -21.77
CA ALA A 18 -12.67 40.86 -21.17
C ALA A 18 -11.72 40.29 -20.11
N ALA A 19 -12.01 40.50 -18.85
CA ALA A 19 -11.39 39.82 -17.75
C ALA A 19 -11.69 38.32 -17.92
N GLN A 20 -10.74 37.59 -18.48
CA GLN A 20 -10.77 36.14 -18.50
C GLN A 20 -10.73 35.72 -17.02
N GLY A 21 -11.88 35.34 -16.50
CA GLY A 21 -12.02 34.79 -15.16
C GLY A 21 -11.08 33.61 -15.04
N VAL A 22 -10.07 33.77 -14.20
CA VAL A 22 -9.22 32.64 -13.79
C VAL A 22 -10.15 31.60 -13.19
N SER A 23 -10.47 30.55 -13.96
CA SER A 23 -11.25 29.43 -13.46
C SER A 23 -10.49 28.85 -12.27
N LYS A 24 -11.13 28.87 -11.09
CA LYS A 24 -10.58 28.21 -9.91
C LYS A 24 -10.21 26.78 -10.32
N PRO A 25 -9.00 26.30 -9.98
CA PRO A 25 -8.60 24.94 -10.31
C PRO A 25 -9.68 23.99 -9.79
N GLN A 26 -10.31 23.28 -10.71
CA GLN A 26 -11.34 22.30 -10.38
C GLN A 26 -10.70 21.28 -9.46
N LYS A 27 -11.16 21.20 -8.21
CA LYS A 27 -10.63 20.26 -7.21
C LYS A 27 -10.87 18.85 -7.75
N PHE A 28 -9.81 18.17 -8.11
CA PHE A 28 -9.88 16.79 -8.57
C PHE A 28 -10.57 15.93 -7.50
N SER A 29 -11.70 15.35 -7.86
CA SER A 29 -12.43 14.40 -7.03
C SER A 29 -12.26 13.03 -7.67
N PRO A 30 -11.47 12.14 -7.07
CA PRO A 30 -11.24 10.81 -7.64
C PRO A 30 -12.55 10.03 -7.71
N PRO A 31 -12.80 9.27 -8.79
CA PRO A 31 -13.94 8.38 -8.90
C PRO A 31 -14.02 7.44 -7.70
N THR A 32 -15.22 7.11 -7.30
CA THR A 32 -15.48 6.18 -6.20
C THR A 32 -16.29 4.99 -6.67
N ARG A 33 -16.00 3.82 -6.13
CA ARG A 33 -16.75 2.60 -6.34
C ARG A 33 -17.19 2.01 -5.01
N SER A 34 -18.47 1.71 -4.88
CA SER A 34 -19.02 1.01 -3.70
C SER A 34 -19.48 -0.39 -4.09
N PHE A 35 -19.14 -1.38 -3.28
CA PHE A 35 -19.47 -2.77 -3.53
C PHE A 35 -19.62 -3.55 -2.21
N ARG A 36 -20.24 -4.72 -2.28
CA ARG A 36 -20.19 -5.74 -1.23
C ARG A 36 -19.04 -6.69 -1.50
N PHE A 37 -18.30 -7.03 -0.46
CA PHE A 37 -17.21 -7.98 -0.49
C PHE A 37 -17.43 -9.03 0.56
N THR A 38 -17.50 -10.30 0.14
CA THR A 38 -17.64 -11.45 1.04
C THR A 38 -16.36 -12.27 1.01
N TYR A 39 -15.71 -12.36 2.15
CA TYR A 39 -14.56 -13.24 2.36
C TYR A 39 -15.07 -14.53 3.02
N LYS A 40 -15.07 -15.63 2.27
CA LYS A 40 -15.52 -16.95 2.73
C LYS A 40 -14.42 -17.98 2.58
N PHE A 41 -14.20 -18.79 3.61
CA PHE A 41 -13.24 -19.89 3.59
C PHE A 41 -13.64 -20.99 4.56
N THR A 42 -13.03 -22.16 4.37
CA THR A 42 -13.21 -23.32 5.24
C THR A 42 -11.84 -23.78 5.73
N VAL A 43 -11.69 -23.88 7.04
CA VAL A 43 -10.57 -24.60 7.65
C VAL A 43 -10.90 -26.08 7.55
N LYS A 44 -10.09 -26.86 6.82
CA LYS A 44 -10.30 -28.29 6.58
C LYS A 44 -9.31 -29.13 7.38
N ASP A 45 -9.55 -30.42 7.40
CA ASP A 45 -8.65 -31.43 7.97
C ASP A 45 -8.28 -31.15 9.44
N ILE A 46 -9.28 -30.67 10.21
CA ILE A 46 -9.09 -30.48 11.65
C ILE A 46 -9.03 -31.85 12.32
N PRO A 47 -7.89 -32.22 12.94
CA PRO A 47 -7.77 -33.51 13.61
C PRO A 47 -8.79 -33.63 14.77
N SER A 48 -9.41 -34.78 14.90
CA SER A 48 -10.35 -35.06 16.02
C SER A 48 -9.66 -34.97 17.41
N THR A 49 -8.34 -35.07 17.43
CA THR A 49 -7.49 -34.90 18.63
C THR A 49 -7.14 -33.44 18.92
N ALA A 50 -7.50 -32.53 18.04
CA ALA A 50 -7.18 -31.09 18.23
C ALA A 50 -7.98 -30.53 19.40
N LYS A 51 -7.31 -30.26 20.51
CA LYS A 51 -7.92 -29.61 21.68
C LYS A 51 -8.34 -28.19 21.40
N ARG A 52 -7.67 -27.51 20.46
CA ARG A 52 -7.91 -26.12 20.17
C ARG A 52 -7.48 -25.76 18.74
N VAL A 53 -8.37 -25.08 18.01
CA VAL A 53 -8.09 -24.49 16.68
C VAL A 53 -8.28 -22.98 16.80
N ARG A 54 -7.25 -22.22 16.46
CA ARG A 54 -7.26 -20.76 16.47
C ARG A 54 -7.24 -20.23 15.05
N VAL A 55 -8.13 -19.29 14.77
CA VAL A 55 -8.27 -18.68 13.45
C VAL A 55 -8.18 -17.17 13.59
N TRP A 56 -7.32 -16.54 12.80
CA TRP A 56 -7.20 -15.09 12.65
C TRP A 56 -7.60 -14.71 11.23
N ILE A 57 -8.62 -13.88 11.10
CA ILE A 57 -9.13 -13.42 9.82
C ILE A 57 -8.74 -11.95 9.67
N PRO A 58 -7.90 -11.58 8.68
CA PRO A 58 -7.53 -10.19 8.47
C PRO A 58 -8.76 -9.33 8.19
N LEU A 59 -8.84 -8.17 8.82
CA LEU A 59 -9.90 -7.20 8.60
C LEU A 59 -9.36 -6.05 7.75
N PRO A 60 -10.01 -5.72 6.62
CA PRO A 60 -9.65 -4.54 5.86
C PRO A 60 -9.86 -3.28 6.71
N GLN A 61 -8.94 -2.32 6.57
CA GLN A 61 -8.98 -1.09 7.34
C GLN A 61 -9.59 0.05 6.52
N THR A 62 -10.27 0.97 7.21
CA THR A 62 -10.63 2.27 6.64
C THR A 62 -9.39 3.17 6.64
N ASP A 63 -9.13 3.80 5.49
CA ASP A 63 -8.04 4.75 5.30
C ASP A 63 -8.46 5.91 4.38
N GLN A 64 -7.50 6.71 3.92
CA GLN A 64 -7.78 7.82 3.00
C GLN A 64 -8.31 7.39 1.62
N HIS A 65 -8.14 6.10 1.23
CA HIS A 65 -8.51 5.58 -0.08
C HIS A 65 -9.72 4.66 -0.03
N GLN A 66 -10.11 4.18 1.15
CA GLN A 66 -11.28 3.33 1.30
C GLN A 66 -12.02 3.53 2.63
N THR A 67 -13.32 3.33 2.59
CA THR A 67 -14.18 3.22 3.79
C THR A 67 -14.74 1.81 3.85
N VAL A 68 -14.58 1.15 5.00
CA VAL A 68 -14.98 -0.24 5.22
C VAL A 68 -16.00 -0.32 6.34
N HIS A 69 -17.14 -0.93 6.06
CA HIS A 69 -18.17 -1.26 7.05
C HIS A 69 -18.34 -2.77 7.12
N LEU A 70 -18.15 -3.35 8.29
CA LEU A 70 -18.49 -4.75 8.57
C LEU A 70 -20.01 -4.90 8.58
N LEU A 71 -20.56 -5.80 7.76
CA LEU A 71 -22.00 -6.05 7.65
C LEU A 71 -22.43 -7.28 8.40
N ALA A 72 -21.72 -8.40 8.22
CA ALA A 72 -22.09 -9.68 8.82
C ALA A 72 -20.86 -10.56 9.07
N VAL A 73 -20.97 -11.39 10.09
CA VAL A 73 -20.01 -12.45 10.42
C VAL A 73 -20.78 -13.74 10.59
N LYS A 74 -20.32 -14.81 9.94
CA LYS A 74 -20.77 -16.18 10.17
C LYS A 74 -19.56 -17.01 10.56
N ALA A 75 -19.59 -17.62 11.71
CA ALA A 75 -18.54 -18.45 12.27
C ALA A 75 -19.16 -19.54 13.15
N PRO A 76 -18.50 -20.69 13.36
CA PRO A 76 -19.01 -21.77 14.20
C PRO A 76 -18.96 -21.44 15.69
N VAL A 77 -18.24 -20.40 16.09
CA VAL A 77 -18.06 -19.94 17.47
C VAL A 77 -18.09 -18.42 17.53
N GLU A 78 -18.21 -17.87 18.72
CA GLU A 78 -18.10 -16.43 18.95
C GLU A 78 -16.74 -15.90 18.48
N THR A 79 -16.77 -14.71 17.90
CA THR A 79 -15.58 -14.04 17.38
C THR A 79 -15.33 -12.73 18.10
N ARG A 80 -14.07 -12.34 18.20
CA ARG A 80 -13.68 -11.04 18.74
C ARG A 80 -12.67 -10.33 17.85
N ILE A 81 -12.70 -9.02 17.82
CA ILE A 81 -11.72 -8.22 17.08
C ILE A 81 -10.48 -8.02 17.98
N THR A 82 -9.33 -8.33 17.44
CA THR A 82 -8.01 -8.10 18.05
C THR A 82 -7.20 -7.14 17.17
N GLN A 83 -6.23 -6.49 17.77
CA GLN A 83 -5.28 -5.63 17.07
C GLN A 83 -3.87 -5.99 17.52
N GLU A 84 -2.97 -6.22 16.56
CA GLU A 84 -1.56 -6.44 16.88
C GLU A 84 -0.86 -5.08 17.07
N PRO A 85 0.10 -4.99 17.98
CA PRO A 85 0.68 -3.72 18.40
C PRO A 85 1.74 -3.17 17.44
N GLY A 86 2.34 -4.01 16.57
CA GLY A 86 3.47 -3.61 15.74
C GLY A 86 3.08 -2.71 14.59
N TYR A 87 2.10 -3.11 13.80
CA TYR A 87 1.60 -2.39 12.62
C TYR A 87 0.17 -1.91 12.76
N GLY A 88 -0.50 -2.26 13.86
CA GLY A 88 -1.88 -1.91 14.11
C GLY A 88 -2.89 -2.70 13.28
N ASN A 89 -2.50 -3.85 12.71
CA ASN A 89 -3.40 -4.69 11.93
C ASN A 89 -4.52 -5.23 12.81
N ARG A 90 -5.74 -5.12 12.31
CA ARG A 90 -6.92 -5.67 12.98
C ARG A 90 -7.27 -7.02 12.41
N MET A 91 -7.61 -7.94 13.30
CA MET A 91 -7.98 -9.31 12.95
C MET A 91 -9.22 -9.74 13.73
N MET A 92 -10.09 -10.49 13.11
CA MET A 92 -11.12 -11.23 13.81
C MET A 92 -10.54 -12.55 14.28
N TYR A 93 -10.63 -12.79 15.57
CA TYR A 93 -10.15 -14.00 16.22
C TYR A 93 -11.32 -14.91 16.57
N ALA A 94 -11.15 -16.19 16.27
CA ALA A 94 -12.03 -17.28 16.68
C ALA A 94 -11.22 -18.41 17.30
N GLU A 95 -11.76 -19.05 18.34
CA GLU A 95 -11.13 -20.21 18.98
C GLU A 95 -12.17 -21.33 19.13
N ILE A 96 -11.94 -22.45 18.46
CA ILE A 96 -12.78 -23.64 18.52
C ILE A 96 -12.13 -24.60 19.50
N GLN A 97 -12.85 -24.99 20.54
CA GLN A 97 -12.39 -25.95 21.54
C GLN A 97 -12.90 -27.35 21.19
N ASN A 98 -12.03 -28.36 21.33
CA ASN A 98 -12.38 -29.78 21.17
C ASN A 98 -13.26 -30.09 19.93
N SER A 99 -12.84 -29.59 18.76
CA SER A 99 -13.61 -29.76 17.53
C SER A 99 -13.68 -31.24 17.14
N THR A 100 -14.89 -31.73 16.91
CA THR A 100 -15.15 -33.08 16.34
C THR A 100 -15.57 -32.99 14.88
N ALA A 101 -15.76 -31.79 14.35
CA ALA A 101 -16.40 -31.58 13.04
C ALA A 101 -15.46 -31.75 11.84
N GLY A 102 -14.15 -31.97 12.01
CA GLY A 102 -13.19 -32.10 10.93
C GLY A 102 -12.97 -30.84 10.05
N GLN A 103 -13.93 -29.91 10.08
CA GLN A 103 -13.86 -28.64 9.34
C GLN A 103 -14.63 -27.53 10.04
N ALA A 104 -14.30 -26.27 9.67
CA ALA A 104 -14.97 -25.08 10.19
C ALA A 104 -15.10 -24.02 9.10
N GLU A 105 -16.32 -23.53 8.85
CA GLU A 105 -16.62 -22.51 7.86
C GLU A 105 -16.68 -21.11 8.48
N PHE A 106 -16.12 -20.15 7.76
CA PHE A 106 -16.13 -18.73 8.12
C PHE A 106 -16.60 -17.89 6.93
N SER A 107 -17.36 -16.86 7.20
CA SER A 107 -17.75 -15.86 6.22
C SER A 107 -17.84 -14.49 6.87
N VAL A 108 -17.18 -13.51 6.26
CA VAL A 108 -17.23 -12.12 6.70
C VAL A 108 -17.66 -11.26 5.53
N GLU A 109 -18.69 -10.44 5.72
CA GLU A 109 -19.24 -9.58 4.67
C GLU A 109 -18.99 -8.11 5.01
N TYR A 110 -18.57 -7.35 4.01
CA TYR A 110 -18.27 -5.92 4.11
C TYR A 110 -19.02 -5.11 3.05
N LYS A 111 -19.35 -3.85 3.39
CA LYS A 111 -19.59 -2.80 2.41
C LYS A 111 -18.32 -1.96 2.31
N ILE A 112 -17.76 -1.85 1.11
CA ILE A 112 -16.53 -1.10 0.87
C ILE A 112 -16.82 -0.01 -0.14
N THR A 113 -16.39 1.22 0.17
CA THR A 113 -16.36 2.33 -0.77
C THR A 113 -14.90 2.70 -0.98
N ARG A 114 -14.39 2.44 -2.20
CA ARG A 114 -13.01 2.74 -2.56
C ARG A 114 -12.95 3.94 -3.50
N ARG A 115 -11.98 4.80 -3.27
CA ARG A 115 -11.63 5.93 -4.14
C ARG A 115 -10.47 5.54 -5.02
N GLU A 116 -10.49 5.99 -6.26
CA GLU A 116 -9.33 5.84 -7.13
C GLU A 116 -8.11 6.52 -6.50
N TYR A 117 -6.99 5.84 -6.56
CA TYR A 117 -5.70 6.35 -6.17
C TYR A 117 -4.69 6.07 -7.27
N SER A 118 -4.23 7.14 -7.89
CA SER A 118 -3.19 7.06 -8.91
C SER A 118 -2.11 8.09 -8.60
N ARG A 119 -0.86 7.66 -8.65
CA ARG A 119 0.31 8.53 -8.62
C ARG A 119 1.11 8.32 -9.90
N GLY A 120 0.69 9.00 -10.98
CA GLY A 120 1.33 8.89 -12.29
C GLY A 120 2.53 9.79 -12.50
N ASP A 121 2.72 10.81 -11.66
CA ASP A 121 3.78 11.82 -11.86
C ASP A 121 5.06 11.50 -11.07
N TYR A 122 5.75 10.46 -11.50
CA TYR A 122 7.04 10.08 -10.92
C TYR A 122 8.16 11.11 -11.21
N ALA A 123 8.07 11.88 -12.28
CA ALA A 123 9.05 12.92 -12.60
C ALA A 123 8.98 14.05 -11.57
N HIS A 124 7.77 14.46 -11.20
CA HIS A 124 7.55 15.46 -10.14
C HIS A 124 8.02 14.93 -8.76
N LEU A 125 7.75 13.67 -8.45
CA LEU A 125 8.22 13.04 -7.20
C LEU A 125 9.73 13.07 -7.07
N LYS A 126 10.48 12.87 -8.16
CA LYS A 126 11.95 12.99 -8.14
C LYS A 126 12.43 14.40 -7.81
N GLN A 127 11.73 15.44 -8.31
CA GLN A 127 12.08 16.84 -8.02
C GLN A 127 11.82 17.22 -6.57
N THR A 128 10.83 16.62 -5.95
CA THR A 128 10.45 16.86 -4.55
C THR A 128 11.05 15.84 -3.58
N ASP A 129 11.84 14.89 -4.08
CA ASP A 129 12.48 13.84 -3.29
C ASP A 129 13.63 14.39 -2.45
N GLN A 130 13.29 15.24 -1.51
CA GLN A 130 14.21 15.68 -0.48
C GLN A 130 14.27 14.58 0.59
N LYS A 131 15.47 14.12 0.90
CA LYS A 131 15.68 13.20 2.02
C LYS A 131 15.11 13.86 3.28
N PRO A 132 14.07 13.29 3.91
CA PRO A 132 13.61 13.85 5.17
C PRO A 132 14.79 13.79 6.14
N SER A 133 15.16 14.93 6.70
CA SER A 133 16.26 15.03 7.65
C SER A 133 16.03 14.20 8.91
N VAL A 134 14.77 13.92 9.22
CA VAL A 134 14.34 13.10 10.36
C VAL A 134 13.11 12.28 9.95
N VAL A 135 13.15 10.97 10.21
CA VAL A 135 11.95 10.11 10.10
C VAL A 135 11.03 10.42 11.28
N PRO A 136 9.76 10.77 11.05
CA PRO A 136 8.81 10.99 12.15
C PRO A 136 8.74 9.78 13.08
N VAL A 137 8.63 10.00 14.39
CA VAL A 137 8.55 8.93 15.40
C VAL A 137 7.44 7.92 15.09
N SER A 138 6.31 8.38 14.54
CA SER A 138 5.21 7.54 14.09
C SER A 138 5.59 6.54 12.97
N MET A 139 6.71 6.75 12.30
CA MET A 139 7.24 5.89 11.25
C MET A 139 8.40 5.00 11.70
N ASN A 140 8.85 5.09 12.96
CA ASN A 140 9.99 4.32 13.45
C ASN A 140 9.81 2.82 13.27
N ARG A 141 8.57 2.31 13.41
CA ARG A 141 8.29 0.89 13.16
C ARG A 141 8.53 0.50 11.70
N LEU A 142 8.37 1.42 10.77
CA LEU A 142 8.51 1.18 9.33
C LEU A 142 9.96 1.21 8.85
N ILE A 143 10.91 1.62 9.69
CA ILE A 143 12.36 1.53 9.43
C ILE A 143 13.03 0.46 10.29
N ALA A 144 12.33 -0.07 11.29
CA ALA A 144 12.85 -1.12 12.17
C ALA A 144 12.86 -2.50 11.46
N PRO A 145 13.78 -3.40 11.83
CA PRO A 145 13.78 -4.76 11.28
C PRO A 145 12.55 -5.55 11.74
N ASP A 146 12.22 -6.57 10.98
CA ASP A 146 11.38 -7.70 11.37
C ASP A 146 12.23 -8.97 11.45
N SER A 147 11.74 -10.02 12.11
CA SER A 147 12.50 -11.26 12.32
C SER A 147 13.01 -11.92 11.05
N LEU A 148 12.28 -11.78 9.92
CA LEU A 148 12.66 -12.30 8.60
C LEU A 148 13.07 -11.18 7.62
N ILE A 149 13.08 -9.94 8.05
CA ILE A 149 13.47 -8.77 7.24
C ILE A 149 14.50 -7.96 8.05
N PRO A 150 15.76 -8.45 8.16
CA PRO A 150 16.81 -7.71 8.83
C PRO A 150 17.16 -6.44 8.02
N THR A 151 17.74 -5.45 8.73
CA THR A 151 18.24 -4.19 8.14
C THR A 151 19.77 -4.07 8.25
N ASP A 152 20.42 -5.15 8.63
CA ASP A 152 21.88 -5.28 8.78
C ASP A 152 22.42 -6.44 7.94
N GLY A 153 23.67 -6.81 8.17
CA GLY A 153 24.34 -7.94 7.53
C GLY A 153 24.21 -7.91 6.01
N LYS A 154 23.77 -9.02 5.42
CA LYS A 154 23.62 -9.21 3.98
C LYS A 154 22.67 -8.21 3.33
N ILE A 155 21.54 -7.90 3.99
CA ILE A 155 20.56 -6.97 3.44
C ILE A 155 21.11 -5.56 3.39
N LYS A 156 21.84 -5.13 4.42
CA LYS A 156 22.52 -3.82 4.42
C LYS A 156 23.60 -3.72 3.35
N GLN A 157 24.38 -4.78 3.18
CA GLN A 157 25.39 -4.84 2.12
C GLN A 157 24.73 -4.73 0.73
N LEU A 158 23.68 -5.49 0.48
CA LEU A 158 22.93 -5.44 -0.78
C LEU A 158 22.31 -4.06 -1.01
N ALA A 159 21.74 -3.43 0.02
CA ALA A 159 21.25 -2.06 -0.07
C ALA A 159 22.34 -1.11 -0.52
N PHE A 160 23.54 -1.17 0.10
CA PHE A 160 24.66 -0.34 -0.29
C PHE A 160 25.08 -0.55 -1.76
N GLU A 161 25.18 -1.80 -2.21
CA GLU A 161 25.56 -2.14 -3.57
C GLU A 161 24.55 -1.64 -4.61
N VAL A 162 23.25 -1.77 -4.31
CA VAL A 162 22.16 -1.48 -5.25
C VAL A 162 21.74 -0.01 -5.25
N THR A 163 21.70 0.60 -4.07
CA THR A 163 21.13 1.95 -3.88
C THR A 163 22.17 3.02 -3.49
N GLY A 164 23.40 2.62 -3.16
CA GLY A 164 24.41 3.52 -2.61
C GLY A 164 24.81 4.69 -3.53
N SER A 165 24.73 4.52 -4.85
CA SER A 165 24.97 5.58 -5.83
C SER A 165 23.75 6.48 -6.08
N GLN A 166 22.60 6.15 -5.50
CA GLN A 166 21.35 6.87 -5.73
C GLN A 166 21.12 7.95 -4.67
N SER A 167 20.56 9.07 -5.09
CA SER A 167 20.16 10.17 -4.20
C SER A 167 18.64 10.26 -4.12
N GLY A 168 18.11 10.35 -2.88
CA GLY A 168 16.69 10.46 -2.60
C GLY A 168 15.96 9.12 -2.52
N ALA A 169 14.80 9.13 -1.83
CA ALA A 169 14.05 7.92 -1.52
C ALA A 169 13.43 7.26 -2.77
N VAL A 170 12.94 8.08 -3.71
CA VAL A 170 12.33 7.58 -4.96
C VAL A 170 13.36 6.90 -5.85
N ALA A 171 14.56 7.50 -6.00
CA ALA A 171 15.62 6.91 -6.83
C ALA A 171 16.13 5.60 -6.23
N LYS A 172 16.31 5.55 -4.91
CA LYS A 172 16.70 4.34 -4.18
C LYS A 172 15.65 3.23 -4.29
N ALA A 173 14.37 3.57 -4.10
CA ALA A 173 13.29 2.62 -4.25
C ALA A 173 13.23 2.06 -5.68
N LYS A 174 13.43 2.91 -6.70
CA LYS A 174 13.47 2.45 -8.08
C LYS A 174 14.66 1.50 -8.32
N ALA A 175 15.84 1.82 -7.85
CA ALA A 175 17.02 0.96 -8.00
C ALA A 175 16.81 -0.41 -7.33
N ALA A 176 16.25 -0.44 -6.12
CA ALA A 176 15.91 -1.68 -5.42
C ALA A 176 14.85 -2.50 -6.20
N TYR A 177 13.82 -1.83 -6.74
CA TYR A 177 12.82 -2.47 -7.59
C TYR A 177 13.43 -3.09 -8.85
N ASP A 178 14.23 -2.31 -9.60
CA ASP A 178 14.85 -2.75 -10.84
C ASP A 178 15.81 -3.94 -10.59
N TYR A 179 16.55 -3.90 -9.50
CA TYR A 179 17.42 -5.00 -9.09
C TYR A 179 16.64 -6.29 -8.87
N LEU A 180 15.56 -6.25 -8.10
CA LEU A 180 14.74 -7.43 -7.81
C LEU A 180 14.02 -7.93 -9.07
N PHE A 181 13.48 -7.02 -9.87
CA PHE A 181 12.83 -7.36 -11.14
C PHE A 181 13.78 -8.10 -12.09
N THR A 182 15.03 -7.68 -12.14
CA THR A 182 16.05 -8.28 -13.03
C THR A 182 16.62 -9.59 -12.48
N ASN A 183 16.77 -9.69 -11.16
CA ASN A 183 17.54 -10.79 -10.53
C ASN A 183 16.68 -11.85 -9.88
N MET A 184 15.37 -11.63 -9.70
CA MET A 184 14.48 -12.62 -9.09
C MET A 184 13.46 -13.17 -10.09
N ARG A 185 13.07 -14.42 -9.89
CA ARG A 185 12.06 -15.11 -10.70
C ARG A 185 10.85 -15.50 -9.84
N TYR A 186 9.63 -15.24 -10.33
CA TYR A 186 8.42 -15.71 -9.67
C TYR A 186 8.30 -17.23 -9.86
N ASP A 187 8.65 -17.98 -8.82
CA ASP A 187 8.74 -19.43 -8.86
C ASP A 187 8.40 -20.00 -7.47
N LYS A 188 7.40 -20.86 -7.44
CA LYS A 188 6.88 -21.51 -6.23
C LYS A 188 7.23 -22.99 -6.16
N THR A 189 8.24 -23.45 -6.92
CA THR A 189 8.69 -24.84 -6.88
C THR A 189 9.63 -25.11 -5.72
N GLY A 190 9.65 -26.36 -5.25
CA GLY A 190 10.50 -26.77 -4.13
C GLY A 190 10.08 -26.18 -2.78
N THR A 191 11.04 -25.99 -1.89
CA THR A 191 10.81 -25.52 -0.51
C THR A 191 11.44 -24.16 -0.24
N GLY A 192 11.07 -23.53 0.89
CA GLY A 192 11.64 -22.28 1.41
C GLY A 192 10.95 -21.01 0.94
N TRP A 193 10.24 -21.03 -0.20
CA TRP A 193 9.50 -19.87 -0.70
C TRP A 193 8.23 -19.57 0.13
N GLY A 194 7.77 -18.33 0.05
CA GLY A 194 6.49 -17.89 0.66
C GLY A 194 6.58 -17.51 2.12
N ARG A 195 7.77 -17.52 2.72
CA ARG A 195 7.98 -17.12 4.11
C ARG A 195 8.24 -15.62 4.29
N GLY A 196 8.61 -14.93 3.22
CA GLY A 196 9.06 -13.54 3.31
C GLY A 196 10.39 -13.39 4.03
N ASP A 197 11.26 -14.40 3.93
CA ASP A 197 12.62 -14.35 4.45
C ASP A 197 13.52 -13.64 3.44
N ALA A 198 13.91 -12.40 3.77
CA ALA A 198 14.65 -11.52 2.88
C ALA A 198 16.03 -12.10 2.52
N VAL A 199 16.71 -12.75 3.47
CA VAL A 199 18.03 -13.34 3.23
C VAL A 199 17.91 -14.55 2.30
N TRP A 200 16.98 -15.45 2.59
CA TRP A 200 16.73 -16.61 1.72
C TRP A 200 16.34 -16.16 0.30
N ALA A 201 15.45 -15.16 0.17
CA ALA A 201 15.01 -14.67 -1.13
C ALA A 201 16.16 -14.09 -1.97
N CYS A 202 17.10 -13.38 -1.34
CA CYS A 202 18.32 -12.89 -1.98
C CYS A 202 19.23 -14.01 -2.46
N ASP A 203 19.33 -15.11 -1.72
CA ASP A 203 20.15 -16.27 -2.09
C ASP A 203 19.50 -17.12 -3.17
N ALA A 204 18.23 -17.44 -2.97
CA ALA A 204 17.48 -18.30 -3.88
C ALA A 204 17.11 -17.61 -5.20
N LYS A 205 17.06 -16.27 -5.22
CA LYS A 205 16.66 -15.43 -6.36
C LYS A 205 15.32 -15.85 -6.98
N ARG A 206 14.40 -16.33 -6.13
CA ARG A 206 13.07 -16.81 -6.52
C ARG A 206 12.11 -16.77 -5.35
N GLY A 207 10.83 -16.89 -5.64
CA GLY A 207 9.78 -17.01 -4.65
C GLY A 207 8.46 -16.45 -5.14
N ASN A 208 7.53 -16.20 -4.21
CA ASN A 208 6.26 -15.54 -4.48
C ASN A 208 6.32 -14.03 -4.14
N CYS A 209 5.16 -13.36 -4.15
CA CYS A 209 5.07 -11.93 -3.85
C CYS A 209 5.70 -11.55 -2.51
N THR A 210 5.54 -12.37 -1.46
CA THR A 210 6.13 -12.09 -0.14
C THR A 210 7.66 -12.10 -0.19
N ASP A 211 8.24 -13.06 -0.93
CA ASP A 211 9.69 -13.17 -1.08
C ASP A 211 10.30 -12.05 -1.94
N PHE A 212 9.53 -11.46 -2.87
CA PHE A 212 9.96 -10.26 -3.59
C PHE A 212 9.92 -9.01 -2.72
N HIS A 213 8.88 -8.87 -1.89
CA HIS A 213 8.72 -7.69 -1.06
C HIS A 213 9.66 -7.65 0.13
N SER A 214 10.03 -8.81 0.70
CA SER A 214 10.87 -8.84 1.89
C SER A 214 12.26 -8.23 1.69
N PRO A 215 13.06 -8.59 0.66
CA PRO A 215 14.33 -7.92 0.40
C PRO A 215 14.15 -6.46 -0.05
N PHE A 216 13.09 -6.13 -0.79
CA PHE A 216 12.78 -4.75 -1.15
C PHE A 216 12.59 -3.88 0.09
N ILE A 217 11.75 -4.31 1.03
CA ILE A 217 11.49 -3.62 2.29
C ILE A 217 12.77 -3.54 3.13
N GLY A 218 13.51 -4.64 3.20
CA GLY A 218 14.76 -4.71 3.96
C GLY A 218 15.80 -3.71 3.47
N MET A 219 16.04 -3.61 2.16
CA MET A 219 16.96 -2.63 1.56
C MET A 219 16.52 -1.20 1.84
N LEU A 220 15.24 -0.87 1.66
CA LEU A 220 14.74 0.48 1.93
C LEU A 220 14.88 0.86 3.39
N ARG A 221 14.55 -0.04 4.31
CA ARG A 221 14.70 0.19 5.75
C ARG A 221 16.16 0.33 6.15
N ALA A 222 17.07 -0.44 5.57
CA ALA A 222 18.51 -0.31 5.79
C ALA A 222 19.05 1.07 5.36
N ASP A 223 18.40 1.70 4.36
CA ASP A 223 18.66 3.06 3.92
C ASP A 223 17.94 4.14 4.74
N GLY A 224 17.18 3.75 5.77
CA GLY A 224 16.36 4.66 6.58
C GLY A 224 15.10 5.16 5.88
N ILE A 225 14.64 4.46 4.83
CA ILE A 225 13.40 4.77 4.12
C ILE A 225 12.27 3.93 4.71
N PRO A 226 11.20 4.55 5.26
CA PRO A 226 10.07 3.82 5.81
C PRO A 226 9.39 2.95 4.73
N ALA A 227 9.25 1.66 5.02
CA ALA A 227 8.63 0.70 4.11
C ALA A 227 7.82 -0.35 4.86
N ARG A 228 6.66 -0.72 4.30
CA ARG A 228 5.79 -1.78 4.82
C ARG A 228 5.20 -2.58 3.67
N PHE A 229 4.72 -3.77 4.01
CA PHE A 229 3.98 -4.63 3.10
C PHE A 229 2.48 -4.45 3.33
N ASP A 230 1.76 -4.05 2.29
CA ASP A 230 0.30 -4.05 2.29
C ASP A 230 -0.19 -5.15 1.35
N ILE A 231 -1.08 -6.00 1.83
CA ILE A 231 -1.70 -7.07 1.04
C ILE A 231 -3.21 -6.83 0.93
N GLY A 232 -3.79 -7.19 -0.20
CA GLY A 232 -5.21 -7.02 -0.45
C GLY A 232 -5.73 -7.97 -1.53
N PHE A 233 -6.99 -7.80 -1.87
CA PHE A 233 -7.63 -8.54 -2.95
C PHE A 233 -7.68 -7.67 -4.21
N PRO A 234 -7.30 -8.22 -5.38
CA PRO A 234 -7.54 -7.55 -6.64
C PRO A 234 -9.05 -7.45 -6.87
N LEU A 235 -9.51 -6.28 -7.25
CA LEU A 235 -10.91 -6.07 -7.60
C LEU A 235 -11.05 -6.15 -9.11
N PRO A 236 -12.05 -6.89 -9.63
CA PRO A 236 -12.34 -6.89 -11.05
C PRO A 236 -12.81 -5.48 -11.50
N GLU A 237 -12.56 -5.15 -12.75
CA GLU A 237 -13.03 -3.92 -13.40
C GLU A 237 -14.56 -3.83 -13.48
#